data_422e5e6736aa1df084f8a5764d76d764
#
_entry.id   422e5e6736aa1df084f8a5764d76d764
#
_cell.length_a   1.000
_cell.length_b   1.000
_cell.length_c   1.000
_cell.angle_alpha   90.00
_cell.angle_beta   90.00
_cell.angle_gamma   90.00
#
_symmetry.space_group_name_H-M   'P 1'
#
loop_
_entity.id
_entity.type
_entity.pdbx_description
1 polymer ?
#
loop_
_entity_poly.entity_id
_entity_poly.type
_entity_poly.pdbx_seq_one_letter_code
_entity_poly.pdbx_strand_id
1 'polypeptide(L)'
;MGSRRKARECALQMLFAADVSEARVDDLVRTYWNELGDADVEPPSRDFATRLATGTLAHLKELDERIRSRAEHWRISRMAVVDRNILRLAVYEFIHEPTPRTVAINEALEIARRFSTYEATQFINGILDAIKRDLDEQHPQEIVSTEDGQDSEEGTDEDDEQHTVSA
;
A
#
# COMPACT_ATOMS: atom_id res chain seq x y z
N MET A 1 -8.16 -7.68 10.15
CA MET A 1 -7.11 -6.68 9.99
C MET A 1 -6.02 -7.26 9.11
N GLY A 2 -5.78 -6.63 8.01
CA GLY A 2 -4.91 -7.17 7.02
C GLY A 2 -3.44 -7.21 7.46
N SER A 3 -2.81 -8.35 7.27
CA SER A 3 -1.37 -8.54 7.42
C SER A 3 -0.57 -7.53 6.58
N ARG A 4 -1.13 -7.04 5.47
CA ARG A 4 -0.53 -5.99 4.63
C ARG A 4 -0.50 -4.61 5.30
N ARG A 5 -1.51 -4.25 6.07
CA ARG A 5 -1.47 -3.01 6.87
C ARG A 5 -0.37 -3.08 7.91
N LYS A 6 -0.26 -4.20 8.61
CA LYS A 6 0.82 -4.43 9.57
C LYS A 6 2.20 -4.36 8.90
N ALA A 7 2.34 -4.94 7.72
CA ALA A 7 3.57 -4.85 6.94
C ALA A 7 3.93 -3.40 6.57
N ARG A 8 2.96 -2.58 6.19
CA ARG A 8 3.16 -1.14 5.93
C ARG A 8 3.60 -0.39 7.16
N GLU A 9 3.02 -0.69 8.32
CA GLU A 9 3.46 -0.11 9.60
C GLU A 9 4.91 -0.49 9.93
N CYS A 10 5.29 -1.74 9.70
CA CYS A 10 6.67 -2.20 9.87
C CYS A 10 7.62 -1.46 8.90
N ALA A 11 7.23 -1.32 7.65
CA ALA A 11 8.01 -0.56 6.66
C ALA A 11 8.20 0.90 7.10
N LEU A 12 7.14 1.54 7.61
CA LEU A 12 7.22 2.90 8.13
C LEU A 12 8.22 3.01 9.29
N GLN A 13 8.23 2.05 10.20
CA GLN A 13 9.19 2.00 11.30
C GLN A 13 10.63 1.85 10.79
N MET A 14 10.85 1.04 9.76
CA MET A 14 12.17 0.93 9.13
C MET A 14 12.60 2.24 8.48
N LEU A 15 11.70 2.95 7.81
CA LEU A 15 11.99 4.26 7.22
C LEU A 15 12.33 5.30 8.29
N PHE A 16 11.62 5.28 9.41
CA PHE A 16 11.96 6.13 10.56
C PHE A 16 13.36 5.82 11.09
N ALA A 17 13.71 4.56 11.26
CA ALA A 17 15.04 4.15 11.69
C ALA A 17 16.12 4.59 10.70
N ALA A 18 15.84 4.55 9.40
CA ALA A 18 16.76 5.01 8.37
C ALA A 18 17.03 6.53 8.45
N ASP A 19 16.03 7.32 8.80
CA ASP A 19 16.18 8.78 8.94
C ASP A 19 17.08 9.19 10.13
N VAL A 20 17.14 8.37 11.15
CA VAL A 20 17.92 8.66 12.38
C VAL A 20 19.22 7.87 12.48
N SER A 21 19.52 7.04 11.49
CA SER A 21 20.68 6.15 11.47
C SER A 21 21.44 6.29 10.15
N GLU A 22 22.76 6.18 10.21
CA GLU A 22 23.62 6.11 9.04
C GLU A 22 23.93 4.65 8.62
N ALA A 23 23.20 3.70 9.19
CA ALA A 23 23.40 2.28 8.90
C ALA A 23 23.11 1.97 7.42
N ARG A 24 23.81 0.97 6.89
CA ARG A 24 23.48 0.41 5.58
C ARG A 24 22.09 -0.22 5.61
N VAL A 25 21.38 -0.15 4.49
CA VAL A 25 20.00 -0.66 4.40
C VAL A 25 19.89 -2.12 4.82
N ASP A 26 20.83 -2.98 4.38
CA ASP A 26 20.82 -4.40 4.74
C ASP A 26 20.99 -4.64 6.24
N ASP A 27 21.88 -3.88 6.88
CA ASP A 27 22.10 -3.96 8.32
C ASP A 27 20.89 -3.43 9.10
N LEU A 28 20.28 -2.37 8.62
CA LEU A 28 19.09 -1.77 9.20
C LEU A 28 17.90 -2.75 9.17
N VAL A 29 17.67 -3.40 8.05
CA VAL A 29 16.60 -4.41 7.89
C VAL A 29 16.83 -5.60 8.82
N ARG A 30 18.04 -6.10 8.87
CA ARG A 30 18.40 -7.21 9.74
C ARG A 30 18.19 -6.85 11.21
N THR A 31 18.69 -5.72 11.65
CA THR A 31 18.52 -5.22 13.02
C THR A 31 17.05 -5.03 13.35
N TYR A 32 16.27 -4.44 12.43
CA TYR A 32 14.84 -4.23 12.63
C TYR A 32 14.12 -5.55 12.95
N TRP A 33 14.29 -6.57 12.11
CA TRP A 33 13.60 -7.85 12.31
C TRP A 33 14.12 -8.64 13.52
N ASN A 34 15.37 -8.47 13.89
CA ASN A 34 15.94 -9.16 15.05
C ASN A 34 15.56 -8.51 16.39
N GLU A 35 15.42 -7.19 16.42
CA GLU A 35 15.32 -6.45 17.68
C GLU A 35 13.99 -5.70 17.85
N LEU A 36 13.42 -5.17 16.79
CA LEU A 36 12.28 -4.27 16.84
C LEU A 36 11.01 -4.85 16.19
N GLY A 37 11.17 -5.73 15.23
CA GLY A 37 10.05 -6.29 14.50
C GLY A 37 9.20 -7.21 15.36
N ASP A 38 7.90 -7.18 15.11
CA ASP A 38 6.96 -8.08 15.77
C ASP A 38 7.19 -9.51 15.28
N ALA A 39 7.45 -10.40 16.22
CA ALA A 39 7.70 -11.83 15.95
C ALA A 39 6.47 -12.53 15.34
N ASP A 40 5.28 -11.98 15.55
CA ASP A 40 4.02 -12.53 15.04
C ASP A 40 3.75 -12.20 13.57
N VAL A 41 4.58 -11.36 12.96
CA VAL A 41 4.46 -11.06 11.53
C VAL A 41 4.94 -12.25 10.71
N GLU A 42 4.04 -12.81 9.91
CA GLU A 42 4.32 -13.97 9.07
C GLU A 42 5.32 -13.66 7.95
N PRO A 43 6.09 -14.66 7.46
CA PRO A 43 7.12 -14.47 6.44
C PRO A 43 6.65 -13.71 5.20
N PRO A 44 5.49 -13.95 4.57
CA PRO A 44 5.04 -13.16 3.41
C PRO A 44 4.86 -11.68 3.72
N SER A 45 4.37 -11.36 4.91
CA SER A 45 4.21 -9.97 5.37
C SER A 45 5.54 -9.31 5.70
N ARG A 46 6.50 -10.07 6.23
CA ARG A 46 7.87 -9.60 6.45
C ARG A 46 8.56 -9.25 5.13
N ASP A 47 8.42 -10.11 4.14
CA ASP A 47 8.98 -9.89 2.80
C ASP A 47 8.37 -8.66 2.14
N PHE A 48 7.06 -8.49 2.25
CA PHE A 48 6.37 -7.31 1.75
C PHE A 48 6.83 -6.02 2.45
N ALA A 49 6.91 -6.02 3.77
CA ALA A 49 7.40 -4.88 4.55
C ALA A 49 8.84 -4.52 4.18
N THR A 50 9.70 -5.51 4.05
CA THR A 50 11.11 -5.32 3.67
C THR A 50 11.21 -4.76 2.25
N ARG A 51 10.45 -5.28 1.30
CA ARG A 51 10.43 -4.78 -0.07
C ARG A 51 9.96 -3.34 -0.14
N LEU A 52 8.91 -2.97 0.60
CA LEU A 52 8.42 -1.59 0.66
C LEU A 52 9.48 -0.64 1.23
N ALA A 53 10.11 -1.00 2.33
CA ALA A 53 11.11 -0.15 2.98
C ALA A 53 12.37 -0.01 2.12
N THR A 54 12.93 -1.10 1.62
CA THR A 54 14.14 -1.08 0.80
C THR A 54 13.91 -0.40 -0.53
N GLY A 55 12.77 -0.64 -1.17
CA GLY A 55 12.38 0.02 -2.41
C GLY A 55 12.20 1.53 -2.23
N THR A 56 11.53 1.96 -1.18
CA THR A 56 11.37 3.37 -0.85
C THR A 56 12.72 4.05 -0.65
N LEU A 57 13.61 3.45 0.12
CA LEU A 57 14.96 3.99 0.35
C LEU A 57 15.81 4.06 -0.93
N ALA A 58 15.66 3.08 -1.83
CA ALA A 58 16.37 3.06 -3.10
C ALA A 58 15.88 4.15 -4.08
N HIS A 59 14.68 4.68 -3.90
CA HIS A 59 14.04 5.65 -4.81
C HIS A 59 13.76 7.01 -4.15
N LEU A 60 14.40 7.33 -3.05
CA LEU A 60 14.12 8.57 -2.28
C LEU A 60 14.13 9.83 -3.14
N LYS A 61 15.09 9.98 -4.04
CA LYS A 61 15.20 11.16 -4.88
C LYS A 61 13.97 11.34 -5.78
N GLU A 62 13.57 10.28 -6.46
CA GLU A 62 12.39 10.26 -7.32
C GLU A 62 11.11 10.56 -6.52
N LEU A 63 10.95 9.90 -5.37
CA LEU A 63 9.78 10.07 -4.52
C LEU A 63 9.69 11.49 -3.96
N ASP A 64 10.78 12.01 -3.47
CA ASP A 64 10.85 13.36 -2.90
C ASP A 64 10.58 14.45 -3.96
N GLU A 65 11.04 14.26 -5.18
CA GLU A 65 10.74 15.17 -6.29
C GLU A 65 9.25 15.22 -6.60
N ARG A 66 8.57 14.08 -6.62
CA ARG A 66 7.12 14.02 -6.82
C ARG A 66 6.34 14.65 -5.67
N ILE A 67 6.74 14.38 -4.44
CA ILE A 67 6.12 14.99 -3.26
C ILE A 67 6.32 16.50 -3.28
N ARG A 68 7.53 16.95 -3.55
CA ARG A 68 7.87 18.38 -3.60
C ARG A 68 7.08 19.13 -4.66
N SER A 69 6.82 18.50 -5.81
CA SER A 69 6.05 19.11 -6.90
C SER A 69 4.60 19.42 -6.51
N ARG A 70 4.06 18.76 -5.50
CA ARG A 70 2.68 18.91 -5.02
C ARG A 70 2.55 19.46 -3.61
N ALA A 71 3.65 19.58 -2.88
CA ALA A 71 3.70 20.17 -1.55
C ALA A 71 4.10 21.65 -1.60
N GLU A 72 3.36 22.48 -2.30
CA GLU A 72 3.74 23.84 -2.74
C GLU A 72 4.24 24.76 -1.62
N HIS A 73 3.71 24.63 -0.41
CA HIS A 73 4.03 25.48 0.74
C HIS A 73 4.81 24.76 1.84
N TRP A 74 5.15 23.47 1.63
CA TRP A 74 5.78 22.64 2.65
C TRP A 74 7.06 22.02 2.15
N ARG A 75 8.15 22.29 2.83
CA ARG A 75 9.43 21.62 2.55
C ARG A 75 9.44 20.24 3.19
N ILE A 76 9.85 19.22 2.43
CA ILE A 76 9.99 17.86 2.93
C ILE A 76 10.87 17.81 4.19
N SER A 77 11.95 18.57 4.21
CA SER A 77 12.85 18.66 5.35
C SER A 77 12.22 19.25 6.62
N ARG A 78 11.11 19.95 6.49
CA ARG A 78 10.35 20.54 7.62
C ARG A 78 9.11 19.75 8.01
N MET A 79 8.75 18.74 7.25
CA MET A 79 7.67 17.84 7.61
C MET A 79 8.09 16.99 8.81
N ALA A 80 7.13 16.59 9.64
CA ALA A 80 7.38 15.57 10.64
C ALA A 80 7.90 14.29 9.97
N VAL A 81 8.81 13.60 10.62
CA VAL A 81 9.46 12.39 10.06
C VAL A 81 8.43 11.35 9.67
N VAL A 82 7.40 11.14 10.50
CA VAL A 82 6.31 10.21 10.21
C VAL A 82 5.54 10.60 8.96
N ASP A 83 5.22 11.89 8.80
CA ASP A 83 4.41 12.37 7.68
C ASP A 83 5.14 12.23 6.33
N ARG A 84 6.39 12.65 6.27
CA ARG A 84 7.18 12.51 5.05
C ARG A 84 7.41 11.04 4.66
N ASN A 85 7.58 10.16 5.63
CA ASN A 85 7.76 8.74 5.35
C ASN A 85 6.47 8.04 4.95
N ILE A 86 5.32 8.45 5.45
CA ILE A 86 4.01 8.00 4.95
C ILE A 86 3.83 8.41 3.48
N LEU A 87 4.16 9.65 3.14
CA LEU A 87 4.12 10.14 1.76
C LEU A 87 5.05 9.34 0.85
N ARG A 88 6.31 9.16 1.25
CA ARG A 88 7.30 8.40 0.49
C ARG A 88 6.86 6.97 0.23
N LEU A 89 6.38 6.29 1.27
CA LEU A 89 5.91 4.91 1.19
C LEU A 89 4.73 4.76 0.23
N ALA A 90 3.74 5.64 0.34
CA ALA A 90 2.56 5.60 -0.52
C ALA A 90 2.90 5.89 -1.98
N VAL A 91 3.76 6.86 -2.24
CA VAL A 91 4.19 7.19 -3.62
C VAL A 91 5.03 6.05 -4.20
N TYR A 92 5.85 5.39 -3.39
CA TYR A 92 6.55 4.18 -3.83
C TYR A 92 5.57 3.09 -4.27
N GLU A 93 4.52 2.82 -3.49
CA GLU A 93 3.49 1.85 -3.88
C GLU A 93 2.77 2.26 -5.17
N PHE A 94 2.52 3.55 -5.39
CA PHE A 94 1.89 4.04 -6.62
C PHE A 94 2.68 3.68 -7.88
N ILE A 95 3.99 3.72 -7.80
CA ILE A 95 4.89 3.63 -8.94
C ILE A 95 5.40 2.21 -9.13
N HIS A 96 5.80 1.55 -8.06
CA HIS A 96 6.60 0.33 -8.08
C HIS A 96 5.88 -0.93 -7.60
N GLU A 97 4.67 -0.81 -7.07
CA GLU A 97 3.90 -1.95 -6.60
C GLU A 97 2.60 -2.11 -7.42
N PRO A 98 2.08 -3.33 -7.56
CA PRO A 98 0.83 -3.57 -8.29
C PRO A 98 -0.42 -3.15 -7.51
N THR A 99 -0.26 -2.67 -6.28
CA THR A 99 -1.37 -2.19 -5.44
C THR A 99 -2.16 -1.11 -6.19
N PRO A 100 -3.49 -1.20 -6.27
CA PRO A 100 -4.28 -0.10 -6.78
C PRO A 100 -4.00 1.19 -6.01
N ARG A 101 -3.80 2.29 -6.72
CA ARG A 101 -3.42 3.57 -6.08
C ARG A 101 -4.46 4.05 -5.08
N THR A 102 -5.74 3.81 -5.34
CA THR A 102 -6.82 4.12 -4.38
C THR A 102 -6.67 3.34 -3.06
N VAL A 103 -6.27 2.08 -3.14
CA VAL A 103 -6.00 1.26 -1.95
C VAL A 103 -4.78 1.79 -1.20
N ALA A 104 -3.72 2.13 -1.91
CA ALA A 104 -2.50 2.67 -1.29
C ALA A 104 -2.78 3.99 -0.56
N ILE A 105 -3.61 4.89 -1.11
CA ILE A 105 -4.05 6.11 -0.42
C ILE A 105 -4.82 5.77 0.86
N ASN A 106 -5.82 4.91 0.77
CA ASN A 106 -6.66 4.57 1.91
C ASN A 106 -5.83 3.97 3.05
N GLU A 107 -4.90 3.10 2.72
CA GLU A 107 -3.99 2.51 3.72
C GLU A 107 -3.03 3.54 4.33
N ALA A 108 -2.50 4.45 3.52
CA ALA A 108 -1.67 5.55 4.02
C ALA A 108 -2.44 6.48 4.97
N LEU A 109 -3.70 6.79 4.67
CA LEU A 109 -4.54 7.63 5.52
C LEU A 109 -4.91 6.92 6.84
N GLU A 110 -5.16 5.62 6.81
CA GLU A 110 -5.40 4.85 8.05
C GLU A 110 -4.16 4.89 8.96
N ILE A 111 -2.98 4.74 8.41
CA ILE A 111 -1.73 4.87 9.17
C ILE A 111 -1.54 6.30 9.68
N ALA A 112 -1.80 7.31 8.87
CA ALA A 112 -1.70 8.70 9.28
C ALA A 112 -2.68 9.06 10.41
N ARG A 113 -3.91 8.57 10.37
CA ARG A 113 -4.89 8.76 11.46
C ARG A 113 -4.40 8.19 12.77
N ARG A 114 -3.65 7.10 12.72
CA ARG A 114 -3.14 6.43 13.92
C ARG A 114 -1.88 7.07 14.49
N PHE A 115 -0.97 7.55 13.64
CA PHE A 115 0.36 7.99 14.04
C PHE A 115 0.63 9.48 13.86
N SER A 116 -0.26 10.21 13.23
CA SER A 116 -0.10 11.63 12.96
C SER A 116 -1.30 12.46 13.45
N THR A 117 -1.32 13.74 13.12
CA THR A 117 -2.40 14.64 13.48
C THR A 117 -3.52 14.64 12.45
N TYR A 118 -4.70 15.09 12.83
CA TYR A 118 -5.82 15.28 11.89
C TYR A 118 -5.45 16.22 10.74
N GLU A 119 -4.81 17.33 11.04
CA GLU A 119 -4.38 18.31 10.03
C GLU A 119 -3.37 17.73 9.06
N ALA A 120 -2.38 16.98 9.59
CA ALA A 120 -1.38 16.31 8.75
C ALA A 120 -2.03 15.24 7.86
N THR A 121 -3.01 14.51 8.36
CA THR A 121 -3.75 13.51 7.58
C THR A 121 -4.47 14.16 6.39
N GLN A 122 -5.09 15.30 6.57
CA GLN A 122 -5.73 16.05 5.47
C GLN A 122 -4.72 16.55 4.44
N PHE A 123 -3.59 17.05 4.89
CA PHE A 123 -2.48 17.48 4.07
C PHE A 123 -1.90 16.31 3.24
N ILE A 124 -1.66 15.17 3.87
CA ILE A 124 -1.20 13.94 3.21
C ILE A 124 -2.20 13.51 2.15
N ASN A 125 -3.49 13.51 2.46
CA ASN A 125 -4.54 13.16 1.50
C ASN A 125 -4.50 14.05 0.25
N GLY A 126 -4.38 15.35 0.44
CA GLY A 126 -4.33 16.32 -0.67
C GLY A 126 -3.13 16.08 -1.59
N ILE A 127 -1.95 15.85 -1.03
CA ILE A 127 -0.72 15.57 -1.79
C ILE A 127 -0.84 14.23 -2.54
N LEU A 128 -1.25 13.17 -1.84
CA LEU A 128 -1.36 11.85 -2.46
C LEU A 128 -2.40 11.80 -3.56
N ASP A 129 -3.54 12.47 -3.38
CA ASP A 129 -4.56 12.56 -4.41
C ASP A 129 -4.06 13.29 -5.66
N ALA A 130 -3.31 14.38 -5.49
CA ALA A 130 -2.71 15.12 -6.60
C ALA A 130 -1.65 14.29 -7.35
N ILE A 131 -0.78 13.59 -6.64
CA ILE A 131 0.24 12.71 -7.25
C ILE A 131 -0.43 11.53 -7.97
N LYS A 132 -1.46 10.95 -7.37
CA LYS A 132 -2.25 9.88 -8.01
C LYS A 132 -2.81 10.35 -9.35
N ARG A 133 -3.41 11.53 -9.40
CA ARG A 133 -3.96 12.09 -10.66
C ARG A 133 -2.88 12.27 -11.71
N ASP A 134 -1.71 12.78 -11.34
CA ASP A 134 -0.58 12.92 -12.26
C ASP A 134 -0.15 11.58 -12.84
N LEU A 135 -0.04 10.56 -11.98
CA LEU A 135 0.37 9.23 -12.40
C LEU A 135 -0.70 8.52 -13.24
N ASP A 136 -1.98 8.69 -12.92
CA ASP A 136 -3.08 8.11 -13.69
C ASP A 136 -3.14 8.68 -15.10
N GLU A 137 -2.77 9.94 -15.30
CA GLU A 137 -2.65 10.57 -16.61
C GLU A 137 -1.42 10.08 -17.39
N GLN A 138 -0.28 9.93 -16.71
CA GLN A 138 0.99 9.51 -17.33
C GLN A 138 1.09 8.00 -17.53
N HIS A 139 0.62 7.24 -16.55
CA HIS A 139 0.71 5.79 -16.48
C HIS A 139 -0.59 5.21 -15.89
N PRO A 140 -1.66 5.11 -16.70
CA PRO A 140 -2.91 4.50 -16.23
C PRO A 140 -2.66 3.08 -15.73
N GLN A 141 -3.23 2.75 -14.58
CA GLN A 141 -3.26 1.37 -14.12
C GLN A 141 -4.32 0.60 -14.92
N GLU A 142 -3.94 -0.56 -15.44
CA GLU A 142 -4.91 -1.49 -16.00
C GLU A 142 -5.82 -1.97 -14.86
N ILE A 143 -7.10 -1.68 -14.98
CA ILE A 143 -8.11 -2.25 -14.10
C ILE A 143 -8.28 -3.70 -14.58
N VAL A 144 -7.67 -4.63 -13.88
CA VAL A 144 -8.03 -6.03 -14.03
C VAL A 144 -9.40 -6.18 -13.42
N SER A 145 -10.42 -6.03 -14.24
CA SER A 145 -11.77 -6.45 -13.87
C SER A 145 -11.71 -7.98 -13.72
N THR A 146 -11.68 -8.43 -12.49
CA THR A 146 -12.08 -9.78 -12.18
C THR A 146 -13.58 -9.85 -12.44
N GLU A 147 -13.94 -10.16 -13.67
CA GLU A 147 -15.25 -10.71 -13.96
C GLU A 147 -15.26 -12.07 -13.30
N ASP A 148 -15.74 -12.12 -12.06
CA ASP A 148 -16.17 -13.36 -11.45
C ASP A 148 -17.28 -13.90 -12.33
N GLY A 149 -16.97 -15.01 -12.99
CA GLY A 149 -17.90 -15.73 -13.80
C GLY A 149 -19.13 -16.10 -12.97
N GLN A 150 -20.25 -15.53 -13.34
CA GLN A 150 -21.53 -16.10 -12.98
C GLN A 150 -21.68 -17.40 -13.76
N ASP A 151 -21.38 -18.49 -13.11
CA ASP A 151 -21.89 -19.79 -13.54
C ASP A 151 -23.39 -19.77 -13.34
N SER A 152 -24.10 -19.51 -14.42
CA SER A 152 -25.51 -19.79 -14.53
C SER A 152 -25.68 -21.31 -14.65
N GLU A 153 -26.02 -21.96 -13.56
CA GLU A 153 -26.59 -23.32 -13.60
C GLU A 153 -27.95 -23.21 -14.22
N GLU A 154 -28.04 -23.56 -15.51
CA GLU A 154 -29.30 -23.94 -16.12
C GLU A 154 -29.68 -25.34 -15.62
N GLY A 155 -30.61 -25.37 -14.68
CA GLY A 155 -31.32 -26.57 -14.33
C GLY A 155 -32.25 -26.96 -15.47
N THR A 156 -31.91 -28.03 -16.15
CA THR A 156 -32.86 -28.72 -17.05
C THR A 156 -33.71 -29.64 -16.23
N ASP A 157 -34.93 -29.25 -15.97
CA ASP A 157 -36.00 -30.13 -15.54
C ASP A 157 -36.46 -30.92 -16.76
N GLU A 158 -36.09 -32.18 -16.84
CA GLU A 158 -36.75 -33.12 -17.72
C GLU A 158 -37.86 -33.86 -16.93
N ASP A 159 -39.07 -33.46 -17.22
CA ASP A 159 -40.27 -34.24 -16.91
C ASP A 159 -40.25 -35.53 -17.68
N ASP A 160 -40.16 -36.64 -17.00
CA ASP A 160 -40.49 -37.95 -17.57
C ASP A 160 -41.82 -38.48 -17.00
N GLU A 161 -42.86 -38.16 -17.73
CA GLU A 161 -44.12 -38.85 -17.59
C GLU A 161 -44.00 -40.30 -18.12
N GLN A 162 -44.15 -41.22 -17.26
CA GLN A 162 -44.51 -42.58 -17.70
C GLN A 162 -45.73 -43.12 -16.97
N HIS A 163 -46.71 -42.95 -17.53
CA HIS A 163 -47.82 -43.73 -17.98
C HIS A 163 -47.67 -45.28 -17.77
N THR A 164 -48.31 -45.79 -16.78
CA THR A 164 -48.56 -47.22 -16.72
C THR A 164 -50.04 -47.50 -16.74
N VAL A 165 -50.37 -48.14 -17.80
CA VAL A 165 -51.67 -48.71 -18.03
C VAL A 165 -51.74 -50.09 -17.37
N SER A 166 -52.73 -50.23 -16.57
CA SER A 166 -53.69 -51.31 -16.32
C SER A 166 -53.46 -52.68 -16.89
N ALA A 167 -53.70 -53.68 -16.08
CA ALA A 167 -54.74 -54.64 -16.30
C ALA A 167 -55.12 -55.30 -15.00
#